data_1dec3204d25f2dd928a8f72ba467ea62
#
_entry.id   1dec3204d25f2dd928a8f72ba467ea62
#
_cell.length_a   1.000
_cell.length_b   1.000
_cell.length_c   1.000
_cell.angle_alpha   90.00
_cell.angle_beta   90.00
_cell.angle_gamma   90.00
#
_symmetry.space_group_name_H-M   'P 1'
#
loop_
_entity.id
_entity.type
_entity.pdbx_description
1 polymer ?
#
loop_
_entity_poly.entity_id
_entity_poly.type
_entity_poly.pdbx_seq_one_letter_code
_entity_poly.pdbx_strand_id
1 'polypeptide(L)'
;MDILRVKHGDKVKISYFQNPETTTVESVEPPRPEFEEAFERIDRVVEEEIGKALSDNEVKDDVVRFESVEVSVTYSDGEVSSYGITGNFEISNYDIPMETRKKNIKVGAYKKLDEAVREVLNEAKIYLSGDRSQGKLVM
;
A
#
# COMPACT_ATOMS: atom_id res chain seq x y z
N MET A 1 -16.97 8.67 2.36
CA MET A 1 -16.31 7.70 1.46
C MET A 1 -15.18 7.00 2.18
N ASP A 2 -15.27 5.69 2.29
CA ASP A 2 -14.26 4.87 2.96
C ASP A 2 -13.49 4.07 1.92
N ILE A 3 -12.20 4.30 1.80
CA ILE A 3 -11.35 3.55 0.88
C ILE A 3 -11.15 2.16 1.46
N LEU A 4 -11.48 1.12 0.69
CA LEU A 4 -11.38 -0.27 1.11
C LEU A 4 -10.14 -0.97 0.57
N ARG A 5 -9.73 -0.60 -0.65
CA ARG A 5 -8.63 -1.28 -1.33
C ARG A 5 -7.99 -0.35 -2.34
N VAL A 6 -6.67 -0.34 -2.38
CA VAL A 6 -5.90 0.44 -3.35
C VAL A 6 -4.84 -0.47 -3.97
N LYS A 7 -4.89 -0.61 -5.27
CA LYS A 7 -3.92 -1.38 -6.04
C LYS A 7 -3.25 -0.48 -7.06
N HIS A 8 -1.95 -0.62 -7.23
CA HIS A 8 -1.19 0.11 -8.23
C HIS A 8 -0.39 -0.85 -9.12
N GLY A 9 0.23 -0.31 -10.16
CA GLY A 9 0.96 -1.06 -11.18
C GLY A 9 0.64 -0.45 -12.52
N ASP A 10 0.40 -1.28 -13.54
CA ASP A 10 0.01 -0.81 -14.87
C ASP A 10 -1.33 -0.07 -14.86
N LYS A 11 -2.16 -0.40 -13.90
CA LYS A 11 -3.46 0.24 -13.67
C LYS A 11 -3.60 0.61 -12.22
N VAL A 12 -4.36 1.65 -11.95
CA VAL A 12 -4.79 1.99 -10.59
C VAL A 12 -6.18 1.44 -10.39
N LYS A 13 -6.38 0.70 -9.31
CA LYS A 13 -7.67 0.13 -8.96
C LYS A 13 -8.00 0.50 -7.51
N ILE A 14 -9.11 1.20 -7.32
CA ILE A 14 -9.52 1.67 -6.01
C ILE A 14 -10.96 1.22 -5.76
N SER A 15 -11.17 0.53 -4.65
CA SER A 15 -12.51 0.18 -4.18
C SER A 15 -12.83 1.03 -2.97
N TYR A 16 -14.01 1.59 -2.93
CA TYR A 16 -14.45 2.43 -1.82
C TYR A 16 -15.93 2.19 -1.51
N PHE A 17 -16.27 2.44 -0.27
CA PHE A 17 -17.65 2.38 0.20
C PHE A 17 -18.18 3.79 0.38
N GLN A 18 -19.32 4.06 -0.21
CA GLN A 18 -20.08 5.28 -0.02
C GLN A 18 -21.54 4.86 0.11
N ASN A 19 -22.02 4.87 1.35
CA ASN A 19 -23.32 4.31 1.73
C ASN A 19 -24.41 4.61 0.69
N PRO A 20 -25.15 3.59 0.18
CA PRO A 20 -25.10 2.18 0.57
C PRO A 20 -24.23 1.29 -0.32
N GLU A 21 -23.44 1.84 -1.22
CA GLU A 21 -22.78 1.09 -2.28
C GLU A 21 -21.27 1.02 -2.15
N THR A 22 -20.71 -0.13 -2.58
CA THR A 22 -19.28 -0.29 -2.82
C THR A 22 -19.02 -0.09 -4.31
N THR A 23 -18.09 0.78 -4.64
CA THR A 23 -17.72 1.10 -6.02
C THR A 23 -16.25 0.77 -6.24
N THR A 24 -15.93 0.23 -7.40
CA THR A 24 -14.55 -0.01 -7.81
C THR A 24 -14.26 0.81 -9.07
N VAL A 25 -13.21 1.60 -9.02
CA VAL A 25 -12.70 2.38 -10.15
C VAL A 25 -11.40 1.75 -10.60
N GLU A 26 -11.28 1.48 -11.90
CA GLU A 26 -10.05 0.99 -12.51
C GLU A 26 -9.69 1.91 -13.65
N SER A 27 -8.43 2.37 -13.68
CA SER A 27 -7.98 3.35 -14.68
C SER A 27 -6.52 3.13 -15.04
N VAL A 28 -6.19 3.39 -16.30
CA VAL A 28 -4.81 3.40 -16.80
C VAL A 28 -4.17 4.77 -16.66
N GLU A 29 -4.93 5.78 -16.22
CA GLU A 29 -4.38 7.12 -16.01
C GLU A 29 -3.36 7.10 -14.89
N PRO A 30 -2.15 7.63 -15.13
CA PRO A 30 -1.12 7.63 -14.10
C PRO A 30 -1.51 8.54 -12.93
N PRO A 31 -1.22 8.13 -11.70
CA PRO A 31 -1.43 8.96 -10.53
C PRO A 31 -0.37 10.04 -10.43
N ARG A 32 -0.58 11.02 -9.58
CA ARG A 32 0.47 11.99 -9.28
C ARG A 32 1.64 11.29 -8.53
N PRO A 33 2.86 11.86 -8.56
CA PRO A 33 4.04 11.20 -7.97
C PRO A 33 3.86 10.80 -6.50
N GLU A 34 3.16 11.58 -5.71
CA GLU A 34 2.94 11.32 -4.28
C GLU A 34 2.20 10.00 -4.04
N PHE A 35 1.39 9.55 -4.99
CA PHE A 35 0.70 8.26 -4.91
C PHE A 35 1.71 7.10 -4.89
N GLU A 36 2.64 7.09 -5.82
CA GLU A 36 3.68 6.06 -5.88
C GLU A 36 4.66 6.19 -4.71
N GLU A 37 4.98 7.41 -4.30
CA GLU A 37 5.83 7.65 -3.14
C GLU A 37 5.24 7.06 -1.86
N ALA A 38 3.92 7.10 -1.70
CA ALA A 38 3.25 6.50 -0.55
C ALA A 38 3.43 4.98 -0.53
N PHE A 39 3.33 4.31 -1.67
CA PHE A 39 3.62 2.88 -1.77
C PHE A 39 5.09 2.58 -1.54
N GLU A 40 6.01 3.39 -2.05
CA GLU A 40 7.45 3.23 -1.80
C GLU A 40 7.78 3.35 -0.32
N ARG A 41 7.07 4.17 0.41
CA ARG A 41 7.22 4.29 1.86
C ARG A 41 6.82 3.01 2.58
N ILE A 42 5.73 2.39 2.14
CA ILE A 42 5.33 1.07 2.65
C ILE A 42 6.45 0.07 2.41
N ASP A 43 6.99 0.05 1.20
CA ASP A 43 8.06 -0.88 0.80
C ASP A 43 9.27 -0.74 1.73
N ARG A 44 9.70 0.48 2.00
CA ARG A 44 10.86 0.75 2.88
C ARG A 44 10.62 0.30 4.31
N VAL A 45 9.43 0.57 4.85
CA VAL A 45 9.11 0.16 6.21
C VAL A 45 9.08 -1.36 6.34
N VAL A 46 8.48 -2.04 5.38
CA VAL A 46 8.42 -3.51 5.37
C VAL A 46 9.84 -4.09 5.24
N GLU A 47 10.66 -3.55 4.35
CA GLU A 47 12.06 -3.97 4.18
C GLU A 47 12.85 -3.82 5.48
N GLU A 48 12.69 -2.70 6.19
CA GLU A 48 13.35 -2.47 7.48
C GLU A 48 12.94 -3.49 8.53
N GLU A 49 11.64 -3.75 8.66
CA GLU A 49 11.13 -4.68 9.67
C GLU A 49 11.58 -6.12 9.40
N ILE A 50 11.58 -6.54 8.14
CA ILE A 50 12.07 -7.86 7.76
C ILE A 50 13.58 -7.94 7.92
N GLY A 51 14.30 -6.88 7.55
CA GLY A 51 15.74 -6.81 7.73
C GLY A 51 16.13 -6.99 9.19
N LYS A 52 15.40 -6.38 10.11
CA LYS A 52 15.62 -6.57 11.56
C LYS A 52 15.38 -8.02 11.97
N ALA A 53 14.29 -8.62 11.51
CA ALA A 53 13.97 -10.01 11.84
C ALA A 53 15.05 -10.97 11.33
N LEU A 54 15.57 -10.76 10.14
CA LEU A 54 16.64 -11.56 9.58
C LEU A 54 17.96 -11.36 10.34
N SER A 55 18.27 -10.14 10.74
CA SER A 55 19.46 -9.84 11.54
C SER A 55 19.41 -10.53 12.90
N ASP A 56 18.25 -10.54 13.55
CA ASP A 56 18.04 -11.21 14.82
C ASP A 56 18.21 -12.73 14.70
N ASN A 57 18.04 -13.28 13.51
CA ASN A 57 18.23 -14.71 13.23
C ASN A 57 19.56 -15.01 12.51
N GLU A 58 20.54 -14.13 12.64
CA GLU A 58 21.90 -14.26 12.10
C GLU A 58 22.02 -14.29 10.57
N VAL A 59 21.00 -13.86 9.85
CA VAL A 59 21.05 -13.72 8.40
C VAL A 59 21.41 -12.27 8.07
N LYS A 60 22.70 -11.90 8.27
CA LYS A 60 23.14 -10.52 8.34
C LYS A 60 23.36 -9.81 7.00
N ASP A 61 23.58 -10.55 5.93
CA ASP A 61 24.05 -9.98 4.68
C ASP A 61 23.03 -10.02 3.54
N ASP A 62 21.80 -10.40 3.83
CA ASP A 62 20.77 -10.45 2.81
C ASP A 62 20.10 -9.09 2.62
N VAL A 63 20.12 -8.62 1.38
CA VAL A 63 19.33 -7.45 0.99
C VAL A 63 17.91 -7.91 0.74
N VAL A 64 16.99 -7.34 1.50
CA VAL A 64 15.56 -7.60 1.33
C VAL A 64 14.96 -6.48 0.53
N ARG A 65 14.24 -6.82 -0.52
CA ARG A 65 13.43 -5.88 -1.29
C ARG A 65 11.98 -6.30 -1.22
N PHE A 66 11.13 -5.33 -1.07
CA PHE A 66 9.69 -5.53 -1.06
C PHE A 66 9.04 -4.53 -2.00
N GLU A 67 8.14 -5.05 -2.83
CA GLU A 67 7.33 -4.23 -3.73
C GLU A 67 5.87 -4.49 -3.41
N SER A 68 5.22 -3.50 -2.79
CA SER A 68 3.81 -3.56 -2.46
C SER A 68 2.97 -3.41 -3.73
N VAL A 69 1.91 -4.21 -3.82
CA VAL A 69 0.98 -4.20 -4.95
C VAL A 69 -0.36 -3.65 -4.53
N GLU A 70 -0.82 -4.01 -3.34
CA GLU A 70 -2.17 -3.69 -2.89
C GLU A 70 -2.21 -3.46 -1.38
N VAL A 71 -2.99 -2.47 -0.99
CA VAL A 71 -3.36 -2.22 0.40
C VAL A 71 -4.85 -2.41 0.52
N SER A 72 -5.29 -3.18 1.52
CA SER A 72 -6.69 -3.36 1.85
C SER A 72 -6.94 -2.95 3.30
N VAL A 73 -8.13 -2.45 3.57
CA VAL A 73 -8.42 -1.79 4.85
C VAL A 73 -9.74 -2.30 5.42
N THR A 74 -9.77 -2.50 6.71
CA THR A 74 -10.98 -2.85 7.45
C THR A 74 -11.32 -1.71 8.41
N TYR A 75 -12.58 -1.32 8.43
CA TYR A 75 -13.09 -0.25 9.30
C TYR A 75 -13.88 -0.83 10.45
N SER A 76 -13.84 -0.14 11.59
CA SER A 76 -14.66 -0.41 12.75
C SER A 76 -15.06 0.95 13.33
N ASP A 77 -16.35 1.15 13.53
CA ASP A 77 -16.91 2.41 14.06
C ASP A 77 -16.45 3.65 13.25
N GLY A 78 -16.35 3.52 11.94
CA GLY A 78 -15.96 4.61 11.05
C GLY A 78 -14.48 4.90 10.96
N GLU A 79 -13.65 4.16 11.68
CA GLU A 79 -12.21 4.31 11.68
C GLU A 79 -11.50 3.06 11.17
N VAL A 80 -10.31 3.23 10.60
CA VAL A 80 -9.48 2.10 10.18
C VAL A 80 -9.05 1.30 11.40
N SER A 81 -9.43 0.03 11.45
CA SER A 81 -9.08 -0.86 12.56
C SER A 81 -7.91 -1.78 12.22
N SER A 82 -7.82 -2.21 10.98
CA SER A 82 -6.74 -3.06 10.49
C SER A 82 -6.55 -2.91 9.01
N TYR A 83 -5.42 -3.36 8.50
CA TYR A 83 -5.12 -3.34 7.08
C TYR A 83 -4.28 -4.54 6.69
N GLY A 84 -4.27 -4.84 5.41
CA GLY A 84 -3.42 -5.87 4.83
C GLY A 84 -2.61 -5.28 3.69
N ILE A 85 -1.41 -5.80 3.51
CA ILE A 85 -0.51 -5.41 2.43
C ILE A 85 -0.14 -6.66 1.64
N THR A 86 -0.31 -6.59 0.34
CA THR A 86 0.09 -7.65 -0.58
C THR A 86 1.22 -7.15 -1.45
N GLY A 87 2.24 -7.95 -1.62
CA GLY A 87 3.39 -7.58 -2.44
C GLY A 87 4.34 -8.75 -2.63
N ASN A 88 5.46 -8.46 -3.27
CA ASN A 88 6.47 -9.44 -3.62
C ASN A 88 7.77 -9.15 -2.88
N PHE A 89 8.35 -10.18 -2.26
CA PHE A 89 9.65 -10.11 -1.64
C PHE A 89 10.73 -10.65 -2.55
N GLU A 90 11.89 -10.03 -2.49
CA GLU A 90 13.11 -10.52 -3.09
C GLU A 90 14.22 -10.47 -2.06
N ILE A 91 14.87 -11.61 -1.82
CA ILE A 91 16.01 -11.71 -0.91
C ILE A 91 17.23 -12.02 -1.76
N SER A 92 18.27 -11.20 -1.66
CA SER A 92 19.38 -11.18 -2.62
C SER A 92 20.15 -12.49 -2.80
N ASN A 93 20.19 -13.36 -1.79
CA ASN A 93 20.87 -14.66 -1.88
C ASN A 93 19.94 -15.79 -2.31
N TYR A 94 18.68 -15.49 -2.55
CA TYR A 94 17.69 -16.47 -2.97
C TYR A 94 16.92 -15.85 -4.13
N ASP A 95 17.18 -16.31 -5.32
CA ASP A 95 16.46 -15.86 -6.54
C ASP A 95 15.01 -16.35 -6.59
N ILE A 96 14.37 -16.42 -5.45
CA ILE A 96 12.99 -16.90 -5.37
C ILE A 96 12.12 -15.72 -4.93
N PRO A 97 11.32 -15.15 -5.83
CA PRO A 97 10.33 -14.15 -5.44
C PRO A 97 9.30 -14.79 -4.52
N MET A 98 9.13 -14.20 -3.35
CA MET A 98 8.14 -14.66 -2.38
C MET A 98 6.98 -13.69 -2.34
N GLU A 99 5.81 -14.19 -2.66
CA GLU A 99 4.59 -13.39 -2.55
C GLU A 99 4.09 -13.37 -1.12
N THR A 100 3.89 -12.18 -0.56
CA THR A 100 3.26 -12.06 0.75
C THR A 100 1.76 -12.09 0.61
N ARG A 101 1.16 -12.92 1.43
CA ARG A 101 -0.29 -12.92 1.57
C ARG A 101 -0.73 -11.82 2.53
N LYS A 102 -1.88 -11.31 2.24
CA LYS A 102 -2.60 -10.36 3.06
C LYS A 102 -2.71 -10.84 4.51
N LYS A 103 -2.24 -10.01 5.44
CA LYS A 103 -2.41 -10.22 6.88
C LYS A 103 -3.18 -9.06 7.47
N ASN A 104 -3.99 -9.33 8.46
CA ASN A 104 -4.67 -8.29 9.21
C ASN A 104 -3.71 -7.67 10.22
N ILE A 105 -3.18 -6.51 9.88
CA ILE A 105 -2.30 -5.74 10.75
C ILE A 105 -3.17 -4.76 11.52
N LYS A 106 -3.19 -4.86 12.83
CA LYS A 106 -3.97 -3.93 13.66
C LYS A 106 -3.31 -2.57 13.70
N VAL A 107 -4.10 -1.52 13.57
CA VAL A 107 -3.64 -0.15 13.76
C VAL A 107 -3.03 -0.02 15.15
N GLY A 108 -1.85 0.60 15.24
CA GLY A 108 -1.08 0.73 16.46
C GLY A 108 0.06 -0.26 16.61
N ALA A 109 0.07 -1.35 15.83
CA ALA A 109 1.14 -2.35 15.89
C ALA A 109 2.48 -1.82 15.34
N TYR A 110 2.42 -1.09 14.23
CA TYR A 110 3.60 -0.51 13.56
C TYR A 110 3.30 0.93 13.17
N LYS A 111 3.79 1.86 13.96
CA LYS A 111 3.46 3.29 13.79
C LYS A 111 3.84 3.83 12.42
N LYS A 112 5.06 3.54 11.95
CA LYS A 112 5.52 4.02 10.63
C LYS A 112 4.72 3.42 9.49
N LEU A 113 4.31 2.16 9.63
CA LEU A 113 3.50 1.48 8.63
C LEU A 113 2.08 2.06 8.61
N ASP A 114 1.51 2.36 9.78
CA ASP A 114 0.21 3.02 9.89
C ASP A 114 0.21 4.36 9.15
N GLU A 115 1.26 5.15 9.32
CA GLU A 115 1.42 6.44 8.65
C GLU A 115 1.50 6.28 7.14
N ALA A 116 2.29 5.32 6.66
CA ALA A 116 2.43 5.05 5.24
C ALA A 116 1.12 4.57 4.60
N VAL A 117 0.40 3.70 5.28
CA VAL A 117 -0.92 3.23 4.82
C VAL A 117 -1.90 4.39 4.77
N ARG A 118 -1.90 5.25 5.78
CA ARG A 118 -2.78 6.43 5.80
C ARG A 118 -2.51 7.35 4.61
N GLU A 119 -1.25 7.52 4.22
CA GLU A 119 -0.90 8.31 3.04
C GLU A 119 -1.42 7.67 1.75
N VAL A 120 -1.34 6.34 1.62
CA VAL A 120 -1.91 5.63 0.46
C VAL A 120 -3.41 5.88 0.38
N LEU A 121 -4.12 5.80 1.50
CA LEU A 121 -5.55 6.06 1.51
C LEU A 121 -5.89 7.50 1.13
N ASN A 122 -5.10 8.44 1.61
CA ASN A 122 -5.26 9.85 1.25
C ASN A 122 -5.01 10.08 -0.24
N GLU A 123 -3.95 9.50 -0.79
CA GLU A 123 -3.64 9.59 -2.22
C GLU A 123 -4.71 8.94 -3.10
N ALA A 124 -5.32 7.86 -2.61
CA ALA A 124 -6.43 7.22 -3.32
C ALA A 124 -7.64 8.17 -3.42
N LYS A 125 -7.94 8.90 -2.36
CA LYS A 125 -9.01 9.91 -2.37
C LYS A 125 -8.70 11.04 -3.35
N ILE A 126 -7.46 11.50 -3.37
CA ILE A 126 -7.01 12.54 -4.30
C ILE A 126 -7.13 12.06 -5.75
N TYR A 127 -6.71 10.82 -6.01
CA TYR A 127 -6.84 10.22 -7.33
C TYR A 127 -8.30 10.18 -7.80
N LEU A 128 -9.20 9.76 -6.92
CA LEU A 128 -10.63 9.70 -7.24
C LEU A 128 -11.24 11.08 -7.48
N SER A 129 -10.68 12.13 -6.89
CA SER A 129 -11.11 13.50 -7.12
C SER A 129 -10.68 14.06 -8.47
N GLY A 130 -9.83 13.33 -9.21
CA GLY A 130 -9.34 13.72 -10.52
C GLY A 130 -7.97 14.39 -10.52
N ASP A 131 -7.31 14.50 -9.37
CA ASP A 131 -5.98 15.10 -9.27
C ASP A 131 -4.90 14.03 -9.56
N ARG A 132 -4.46 13.98 -10.80
CA ARG A 132 -3.55 12.96 -11.32
C ARG A 132 -2.30 13.58 -11.93
N SER A 133 -1.29 12.74 -12.24
CA SER A 133 0.00 13.22 -12.74
C SER A 133 -0.08 13.94 -14.09
N GLN A 134 -1.09 13.67 -14.88
CA GLN A 134 -1.35 14.38 -16.13
C GLN A 134 -1.87 15.79 -15.89
N GLY A 135 -1.97 16.16 -14.65
CA GLY A 135 -2.54 17.42 -14.23
C GLY A 135 -4.04 17.45 -14.38
N LYS A 136 -4.66 18.28 -13.58
CA LYS A 136 -6.00 18.69 -13.90
C LYS A 136 -5.95 19.28 -15.27
N LEU A 137 -6.68 18.71 -16.19
CA LEU A 137 -6.93 19.40 -17.42
C LEU A 137 -7.49 20.76 -17.05
N VAL A 138 -6.64 21.72 -17.14
CA VAL A 138 -7.07 23.09 -16.90
C VAL A 138 -7.98 23.45 -18.05
N MET A 139 -9.18 23.55 -17.69
CA MET A 139 -10.16 24.01 -18.64
C MET A 139 -10.53 25.40 -18.33
#